data_be23838f1c8cd719b939493ff81e2ecb
#
_entry.id   be23838f1c8cd719b939493ff81e2ecb
#
_cell.length_a   1.000
_cell.length_b   1.000
_cell.length_c   1.000
_cell.angle_alpha   90.00
_cell.angle_beta   90.00
_cell.angle_gamma   90.00
#
_symmetry.space_group_name_H-M   'P 1'
#
loop_
_entity.id
_entity.type
_entity.pdbx_description
1 polymer ?
#
loop_
_entity_poly.entity_id
_entity_poly.type
_entity_poly.pdbx_seq_one_letter_code
_entity_poly.pdbx_strand_id
1 'polypeptide(L)' 'MISYEPLYRTMKERNVTTYKLINEFGVRRSLLARLKHNKPISTVTLDDLCTFLDCKVEEVLVYVKK' A
#
# COMPACT_ATOMS: atom_id res chain seq x y z
N MET A 1 -3.24 12.91 10.03
CA MET A 1 -3.70 11.52 9.79
C MET A 1 -2.83 10.85 8.74
N ILE A 2 -2.73 9.54 8.78
CA ILE A 2 -2.00 8.79 7.77
C ILE A 2 -2.88 8.58 6.54
N SER A 3 -2.32 8.80 5.36
CA SER A 3 -2.98 8.54 4.09
C SER A 3 -2.14 7.57 3.26
N TYR A 4 -2.78 6.63 2.59
CA TYR A 4 -2.12 5.69 1.68
C TYR A 4 -2.26 6.12 0.21
N GLU A 5 -2.57 7.38 -0.03
CA GLU A 5 -2.66 7.90 -1.39
C GLU A 5 -1.38 7.67 -2.21
N PRO A 6 -0.16 7.86 -1.64
CA PRO A 6 1.05 7.57 -2.40
C PRO A 6 1.15 6.14 -2.91
N LEU A 7 0.60 5.18 -2.15
CA LEU A 7 0.59 3.78 -2.55
C LEU A 7 -0.08 3.60 -3.92
N TYR A 8 -1.23 4.23 -4.12
CA TYR A 8 -1.98 4.09 -5.37
C TYR A 8 -1.25 4.71 -6.55
N ARG A 9 -0.56 5.83 -6.34
CA ARG A 9 0.31 6.42 -7.37
C ARG A 9 1.47 5.49 -7.72
N THR A 10 2.11 4.93 -6.71
CA THR A 10 3.24 4.01 -6.91
C THR A 10 2.78 2.76 -7.66
N MET A 11 1.62 2.21 -7.29
CA MET A 11 1.05 1.06 -8.00
C MET A 11 0.85 1.39 -9.48
N LYS A 12 0.30 2.55 -9.77
CA LYS A 12 0.06 2.97 -11.14
C LYS A 12 1.37 3.13 -11.92
N GLU A 13 2.37 3.76 -11.31
CA GLU A 13 3.67 3.96 -11.92
C GLU A 13 4.39 2.65 -12.20
N ARG A 14 4.19 1.64 -11.34
CA ARG A 14 4.83 0.33 -11.45
C ARG A 14 3.98 -0.69 -12.20
N ASN A 15 2.81 -0.30 -12.71
CA ASN A 15 1.86 -1.19 -13.38
C ASN A 15 1.44 -2.36 -12.49
N VAL A 16 1.27 -2.09 -11.19
CA VAL A 16 0.80 -3.09 -10.22
C VAL A 16 -0.66 -2.79 -9.91
N THR A 17 -1.55 -3.72 -10.26
CA THR A 17 -2.97 -3.62 -9.97
C THR A 17 -3.30 -4.31 -8.66
N THR A 18 -4.51 -4.05 -8.11
CA THR A 18 -4.99 -4.78 -6.94
C THR A 18 -5.10 -6.28 -7.23
N TYR A 19 -5.47 -6.64 -8.45
CA TYR A 19 -5.49 -8.03 -8.90
C TYR A 19 -4.10 -8.67 -8.76
N LYS A 20 -3.06 -7.97 -9.20
CA LYS A 20 -1.69 -8.44 -9.10
C LYS A 20 -1.24 -8.59 -7.64
N LEU A 21 -1.60 -7.64 -6.78
CA LEU A 21 -1.30 -7.73 -5.35
C LEU A 21 -1.90 -8.99 -4.73
N ILE A 22 -3.14 -9.30 -5.08
CA ILE A 22 -3.83 -10.47 -4.53
C ILE A 22 -3.25 -11.77 -5.11
N ASN A 23 -3.08 -11.85 -6.41
CA ASN A 23 -2.77 -13.11 -7.09
C ASN A 23 -1.29 -13.44 -7.17
N GLU A 24 -0.42 -12.43 -7.25
CA GLU A 24 1.03 -12.65 -7.34
C GLU A 24 1.73 -12.48 -6.01
N PHE A 25 1.28 -11.55 -5.17
CA PHE A 25 1.94 -11.25 -3.90
C PHE A 25 1.19 -11.79 -2.69
N GLY A 26 0.00 -12.35 -2.89
CA GLY A 26 -0.77 -12.96 -1.81
C GLY A 26 -1.39 -11.95 -0.83
N VAL A 27 -1.59 -10.72 -1.24
CA VAL A 27 -2.20 -9.69 -0.40
C VAL A 27 -3.68 -10.02 -0.18
N ARG A 28 -4.12 -9.94 1.08
CA ARG A 28 -5.50 -10.22 1.43
C ARG A 28 -6.41 -9.05 1.11
N ARG A 29 -7.65 -9.35 0.73
CA ARG A 29 -8.65 -8.32 0.44
C ARG A 29 -8.95 -7.46 1.67
N SER A 30 -8.88 -8.03 2.87
CA SER A 30 -9.07 -7.26 4.10
C SER A 30 -8.01 -6.18 4.27
N LEU A 31 -6.77 -6.43 3.85
CA LEU A 31 -5.73 -5.42 3.87
C LEU A 31 -6.04 -4.31 2.87
N LEU A 32 -6.49 -4.66 1.67
CA LEU A 32 -6.85 -3.65 0.65
C LEU A 32 -7.98 -2.74 1.15
N ALA A 33 -8.96 -3.31 1.86
CA ALA A 33 -10.05 -2.53 2.46
C ALA A 33 -9.51 -1.55 3.51
N ARG A 34 -8.57 -1.99 4.35
CA ARG A 34 -7.92 -1.11 5.34
C ARG A 34 -7.18 0.04 4.68
N LEU A 35 -6.44 -0.25 3.63
CA LEU A 35 -5.70 0.77 2.90
C LEU A 35 -6.65 1.79 2.27
N LYS A 36 -7.75 1.34 1.71
CA LYS A 36 -8.76 2.19 1.10
C LYS A 36 -9.38 3.17 2.12
N HIS A 37 -9.54 2.74 3.36
CA HIS A 37 -10.15 3.55 4.41
C HIS A 37 -9.12 4.18 5.37
N ASN A 38 -7.86 4.20 4.99
CA ASN A 38 -6.76 4.76 5.79
C ASN A 38 -6.70 4.17 7.21
N LYS A 39 -6.98 2.88 7.34
CA LYS A 39 -6.90 2.17 8.63
C LYS A 39 -5.46 1.80 8.95
N PRO A 40 -5.13 1.60 10.24
CA PRO A 40 -3.76 1.23 10.63
C PRO A 40 -3.33 -0.10 10.02
N ILE A 41 -2.05 -0.18 9.68
CA ILE A 41 -1.41 -1.44 9.27
C ILE A 41 -0.15 -1.61 10.11
N SER A 42 0.33 -2.85 10.22
CA SER A 42 1.57 -3.11 10.91
C SER A 42 2.78 -2.69 10.07
N THR A 43 3.90 -2.47 10.72
CA THR A 43 5.15 -2.19 10.02
C THR A 43 5.64 -3.39 9.21
N VAL A 44 5.26 -4.61 9.63
CA VAL A 44 5.55 -5.82 8.86
C VAL A 44 4.81 -5.77 7.52
N THR A 45 3.54 -5.40 7.55
CA THR A 45 2.75 -5.23 6.32
C THR A 45 3.32 -4.12 5.44
N LEU A 46 3.74 -3.01 6.06
CA LEU A 46 4.37 -1.91 5.33
C LEU A 46 5.67 -2.37 4.65
N ASP A 47 6.49 -3.13 5.34
CA ASP A 47 7.70 -3.72 4.81
C ASP A 47 7.40 -4.60 3.58
N ASP A 48 6.38 -5.45 3.70
CA ASP A 48 5.95 -6.31 2.59
C ASP A 48 5.52 -5.49 1.37
N LEU A 49 4.74 -4.44 1.57
CA LEU A 49 4.30 -3.59 0.47
C LEU A 49 5.47 -2.90 -0.21
N CYS A 50 6.43 -2.41 0.55
CA CYS A 50 7.64 -1.81 -0.01
C CYS A 50 8.45 -2.83 -0.80
N THR A 51 8.51 -4.07 -0.32
CA THR A 51 9.21 -5.15 -1.01
C THR A 51 8.51 -5.50 -2.33
N PHE A 52 7.19 -5.66 -2.30
CA PHE A 52 6.40 -6.01 -3.49
C PHE A 52 6.51 -4.95 -4.58
N LEU A 53 6.52 -3.68 -4.19
CA LEU A 53 6.54 -2.56 -5.13
C LEU A 53 7.96 -2.06 -5.40
N ASP A 54 8.95 -2.57 -4.68
CA ASP A 54 10.34 -2.10 -4.76
C ASP A 54 10.38 -0.57 -4.62
N CYS A 55 9.84 -0.09 -3.51
CA CYS A 55 9.70 1.35 -3.27
C CYS A 55 10.04 1.70 -1.83
N LYS A 56 10.08 3.00 -1.56
CA LYS A 56 10.36 3.54 -0.23
C LYS A 56 9.06 3.71 0.56
N VAL A 57 9.18 3.85 1.89
CA VAL A 57 8.03 4.04 2.78
C VAL A 57 7.20 5.26 2.36
N GLU A 58 7.85 6.37 2.00
CA GLU A 58 7.17 7.59 1.58
C GLU A 58 6.41 7.43 0.26
N GLU A 59 6.66 6.34 -0.47
CA GLU A 59 5.92 6.00 -1.67
C GLU A 59 4.70 5.13 -1.39
N VAL A 60 4.49 4.78 -0.13
CA VAL A 60 3.33 3.99 0.32
C VAL A 60 2.37 4.84 1.15
N LEU A 61 2.90 5.61 2.09
CA LEU A 61 2.06 6.40 3.00
C LEU A 61 2.68 7.76 3.27
N VAL A 62 1.83 8.68 3.77
CA VAL A 62 2.24 10.03 4.12
C VAL A 62 1.37 10.50 5.28
N TYR A 63 1.95 11.36 6.14
CA TYR A 63 1.17 12.05 7.17
C TYR A 63 0.53 13.29 6.57
N VAL A 64 -0.77 13.40 6.72
CA VAL A 64 -1.53 14.57 6.27
C VAL A 64 -1.99 15.33 7.48
N LYS A 65 -1.60 16.59 7.57
CA LYS A 65 -2.03 17.48 8.63
C LYS A 65 -3.49 17.86 8.44
N LYS A 66 -4.27 17.71 9.50
CA LYS A 66 -5.68 18.12 9.47
C LYS A 66 -5.80 19.64 9.53
#